data_004153092583ddd224626804cecaf7bf
#
_entry.id   004153092583ddd224626804cecaf7bf
#
_cell.length_a   1.000
_cell.length_b   1.000
_cell.length_c   1.000
_cell.angle_alpha   90.00
_cell.angle_beta   90.00
_cell.angle_gamma   90.00
#
_symmetry.space_group_name_H-M   'P 1'
#
loop_
_entity.id
_entity.type
_entity.pdbx_description
1 polymer ?
#
loop_
_entity_poly.entity_id
_entity_poly.type
_entity_poly.pdbx_seq_one_letter_code
_entity_poly.pdbx_strand_id
1 'polypeptide(L)'
;MACILTRGRLVDCKDQIGGLKTIFFCAGYSSNIGQHVTLNGTDVLQIDTAGFTGWSAYGTPTGSTMTLFKYDLRPNLSSMTINTNSDAANGTTFFEQTLSLTLQKLTVQETNELKLMCYNRVQIFVQDMNDNVFLLGFNNGMDVSGGTIVTGAAKGDMTGYTIELRGEEKEPMYFIKKTNGSGTDYPFDQLGDADDELTIVSG
;
A
#
# COMPACT_ATOMS: atom_id res chain seq x y z
N MET A 1 26.22 -3.93 0.11
CA MET A 1 25.34 -4.60 1.10
C MET A 1 25.98 -5.93 1.49
N ALA A 2 26.07 -6.23 2.79
CA ALA A 2 26.53 -7.55 3.21
C ALA A 2 25.36 -8.54 3.09
N CYS A 3 25.54 -9.62 2.36
CA CYS A 3 24.52 -10.70 2.21
C CYS A 3 24.60 -11.68 3.41
N ILE A 4 24.50 -11.17 4.63
CA ILE A 4 24.65 -11.94 5.86
C ILE A 4 23.35 -11.79 6.68
N LEU A 5 22.82 -12.91 7.17
CA LEU A 5 21.69 -12.92 8.10
C LEU A 5 22.12 -12.32 9.45
N THR A 6 21.34 -11.38 9.97
CA THR A 6 21.65 -10.64 11.20
C THR A 6 20.78 -11.02 12.40
N ARG A 7 19.66 -11.73 12.18
CA ARG A 7 18.71 -12.11 13.24
C ARG A 7 18.20 -13.54 13.08
N GLY A 8 17.96 -14.20 14.24
CA GLY A 8 17.16 -15.40 14.34
C GLY A 8 15.67 -15.08 14.50
N ARG A 9 14.81 -16.08 14.37
CA ARG A 9 13.37 -15.98 14.63
C ARG A 9 12.97 -16.91 15.75
N LEU A 10 12.28 -16.37 16.76
CA LEU A 10 11.59 -17.15 17.78
C LEU A 10 10.12 -17.31 17.33
N VAL A 11 9.53 -18.43 17.68
CA VAL A 11 8.08 -18.67 17.50
C VAL A 11 7.40 -18.33 18.81
N ASP A 12 6.77 -17.17 18.84
CA ASP A 12 5.99 -16.69 19.98
C ASP A 12 4.59 -17.31 20.03
N CYS A 13 3.74 -16.82 20.93
CA CYS A 13 2.35 -17.23 21.04
C CYS A 13 1.58 -16.95 19.74
N LYS A 14 0.46 -17.66 19.54
CA LYS A 14 -0.44 -17.44 18.40
C LYS A 14 -1.34 -16.24 18.66
N ASP A 15 -0.82 -15.03 18.43
CA ASP A 15 -1.49 -13.75 18.70
C ASP A 15 -1.77 -12.92 17.44
N GLN A 16 -1.42 -13.45 16.26
CA GLN A 16 -1.60 -12.74 14.99
C GLN A 16 -2.82 -13.21 14.22
N ILE A 17 -3.50 -12.26 13.58
CA ILE A 17 -4.67 -12.48 12.76
C ILE A 17 -4.32 -12.12 11.31
N GLY A 18 -4.72 -12.97 10.36
CA GLY A 18 -4.54 -12.70 8.94
C GLY A 18 -5.65 -11.80 8.39
N GLY A 19 -5.37 -11.15 7.28
CA GLY A 19 -6.31 -10.32 6.51
C GLY A 19 -5.94 -8.85 6.47
N LEU A 20 -6.65 -8.10 5.61
CA LEU A 20 -6.47 -6.66 5.41
C LEU A 20 -7.63 -5.90 6.04
N LYS A 21 -7.33 -4.72 6.59
CA LYS A 21 -8.27 -3.83 7.28
C LYS A 21 -8.62 -2.62 6.44
N THR A 22 -7.60 -1.90 5.99
CA THR A 22 -7.75 -0.64 5.28
C THR A 22 -6.67 -0.50 4.21
N ILE A 23 -6.99 0.17 3.13
CA ILE A 23 -6.05 0.51 2.07
C ILE A 23 -6.11 2.00 1.82
N PHE A 24 -4.94 2.58 1.52
CA PHE A 24 -4.81 3.98 1.16
C PHE A 24 -4.12 4.08 -0.20
N PHE A 25 -4.83 4.59 -1.18
CA PHE A 25 -4.27 4.87 -2.49
C PHE A 25 -3.69 6.26 -2.52
N CYS A 26 -2.44 6.40 -2.98
CA CYS A 26 -1.90 7.70 -3.28
C CYS A 26 -2.60 8.31 -4.50
N ALA A 27 -2.81 9.62 -4.50
CA ALA A 27 -3.45 10.35 -5.60
C ALA A 27 -2.73 10.17 -6.96
N GLY A 28 -1.48 9.74 -6.94
CA GLY A 28 -0.68 9.46 -8.12
C GLY A 28 0.64 8.80 -7.77
N TYR A 29 1.37 8.42 -8.81
CA TYR A 29 2.69 7.83 -8.67
C TYR A 29 3.77 8.92 -8.56
N SER A 30 4.70 8.76 -7.60
CA SER A 30 5.89 9.59 -7.48
C SER A 30 7.14 8.76 -7.75
N SER A 31 7.83 9.05 -8.85
CA SER A 31 9.13 8.41 -9.18
C SER A 31 10.26 8.79 -8.22
N ASN A 32 10.07 9.82 -7.43
CA ASN A 32 11.09 10.37 -6.52
C ASN A 32 10.82 9.99 -5.04
N ILE A 33 9.93 9.07 -4.78
CA ILE A 33 9.56 8.68 -3.41
C ILE A 33 10.77 8.33 -2.56
N GLY A 34 11.77 7.66 -3.13
CA GLY A 34 13.01 7.31 -2.44
C GLY A 34 13.87 8.49 -2.01
N GLN A 35 13.66 9.70 -2.57
CA GLN A 35 14.36 10.93 -2.14
C GLN A 35 13.65 11.59 -0.96
N HIS A 36 12.36 11.29 -0.78
CA HIS A 36 11.50 11.88 0.25
C HIS A 36 11.22 10.93 1.41
N VAL A 37 11.79 9.73 1.37
CA VAL A 37 11.58 8.70 2.39
C VAL A 37 12.90 8.44 3.12
N THR A 38 12.90 8.65 4.42
CA THR A 38 14.02 8.28 5.28
C THR A 38 13.83 6.85 5.76
N LEU A 39 14.73 5.96 5.31
CA LEU A 39 14.76 4.59 5.82
C LEU A 39 15.41 4.57 7.20
N ASN A 40 14.85 3.81 8.12
CA ASN A 40 15.48 3.58 9.42
C ASN A 40 16.83 2.90 9.23
N GLY A 41 17.91 3.52 9.67
CA GLY A 41 19.27 3.02 9.47
C GLY A 41 19.55 1.64 10.09
N THR A 42 18.66 1.13 10.93
CA THR A 42 18.77 -0.19 11.56
C THR A 42 17.99 -1.26 10.78
N ASP A 43 16.84 -0.90 10.22
CA ASP A 43 15.98 -1.80 9.47
C ASP A 43 15.74 -1.22 8.06
N VAL A 44 16.45 -1.75 7.09
CA VAL A 44 16.50 -1.23 5.70
C VAL A 44 15.11 -1.19 5.01
N LEU A 45 14.15 -1.96 5.53
CA LEU A 45 12.78 -2.03 4.99
C LEU A 45 11.75 -1.28 5.84
N GLN A 46 12.19 -0.40 6.75
CA GLN A 46 11.30 0.41 7.56
C GLN A 46 11.46 1.89 7.23
N ILE A 47 10.34 2.56 6.97
CA ILE A 47 10.25 4.00 6.77
C ILE A 47 10.10 4.67 8.14
N ASP A 48 10.97 5.64 8.45
CA ASP A 48 10.93 6.38 9.70
C ASP A 48 9.87 7.50 9.67
N THR A 49 9.48 7.97 10.83
CA THR A 49 8.45 9.00 11.05
C THR A 49 8.78 10.36 10.45
N ALA A 50 10.06 10.70 10.28
CA ALA A 50 10.50 11.92 9.58
C ALA A 50 10.51 11.78 8.05
N GLY A 51 9.89 10.73 7.50
CA GLY A 51 10.23 10.20 6.21
C GLY A 51 9.48 10.72 4.99
N PHE A 52 8.50 11.61 5.13
CA PHE A 52 7.70 12.05 3.98
C PHE A 52 7.75 13.57 3.74
N THR A 53 8.91 14.19 3.94
CA THR A 53 9.06 15.62 3.65
C THR A 53 9.11 15.87 2.14
N GLY A 54 8.18 16.67 1.63
CA GLY A 54 8.15 17.12 0.24
C GLY A 54 7.66 16.09 -0.78
N TRP A 55 6.94 15.08 -0.37
CA TRP A 55 6.30 14.16 -1.29
C TRP A 55 5.16 14.85 -2.05
N SER A 56 5.27 14.89 -3.36
CA SER A 56 4.17 15.29 -4.23
C SER A 56 3.91 14.21 -5.28
N ALA A 57 2.64 13.91 -5.54
CA ALA A 57 2.25 13.03 -6.63
C ALA A 57 2.67 13.62 -7.98
N TYR A 58 2.94 12.78 -8.97
CA TYR A 58 3.28 13.21 -10.32
C TYR A 58 2.22 14.17 -10.88
N GLY A 59 2.66 15.35 -11.32
CA GLY A 59 1.76 16.38 -11.86
C GLY A 59 1.23 17.39 -10.82
N THR A 60 1.54 17.24 -9.53
CA THR A 60 1.21 18.25 -8.53
C THR A 60 2.36 19.24 -8.36
N PRO A 61 2.10 20.52 -8.10
CA PRO A 61 3.15 21.51 -7.83
C PRO A 61 3.99 21.13 -6.60
N THR A 62 5.28 21.46 -6.61
CA THR A 62 6.16 21.28 -5.46
C THR A 62 5.60 21.99 -4.24
N GLY A 63 5.47 21.29 -3.11
CA GLY A 63 4.86 21.82 -1.89
C GLY A 63 3.36 21.55 -1.75
N SER A 64 2.79 20.71 -2.62
CA SER A 64 1.41 20.26 -2.48
C SER A 64 1.30 19.11 -1.49
N THR A 65 0.24 19.13 -0.70
CA THR A 65 -0.12 18.09 0.26
C THR A 65 -0.29 16.74 -0.43
N MET A 66 0.26 15.67 0.17
CA MET A 66 0.00 14.32 -0.27
C MET A 66 -1.43 13.92 0.09
N THR A 67 -2.20 13.53 -0.92
CA THR A 67 -3.57 13.07 -0.71
C THR A 67 -3.62 11.55 -0.77
N LEU A 68 -4.15 10.96 0.30
CA LEU A 68 -4.42 9.53 0.40
C LEU A 68 -5.92 9.28 0.38
N PHE A 69 -6.36 8.41 -0.50
CA PHE A 69 -7.75 7.95 -0.57
C PHE A 69 -7.91 6.67 0.24
N LYS A 70 -8.67 6.76 1.32
CA LYS A 70 -8.91 5.67 2.26
C LYS A 70 -10.06 4.78 1.80
N TYR A 71 -9.80 3.47 1.74
CA TYR A 71 -10.79 2.43 1.46
C TYR A 71 -10.83 1.44 2.62
N ASP A 72 -11.93 1.42 3.36
CA ASP A 72 -12.17 0.44 4.41
C ASP A 72 -12.60 -0.90 3.79
N LEU A 73 -11.92 -1.97 4.15
CA LEU A 73 -12.16 -3.30 3.61
C LEU A 73 -13.03 -4.14 4.53
N ARG A 74 -13.86 -4.98 3.94
CA ARG A 74 -14.52 -6.03 4.72
C ARG A 74 -13.57 -7.19 4.98
N PRO A 75 -13.59 -7.77 6.20
CA PRO A 75 -12.76 -8.92 6.54
C PRO A 75 -12.94 -10.09 5.57
N ASN A 76 -11.87 -10.84 5.35
CA ASN A 76 -11.82 -12.07 4.57
C ASN A 76 -12.15 -11.96 3.06
N LEU A 77 -12.15 -10.77 2.49
CA LEU A 77 -12.44 -10.55 1.06
C LEU A 77 -11.24 -10.07 0.25
N SER A 78 -10.26 -9.51 0.90
CA SER A 78 -9.09 -8.93 0.23
C SER A 78 -7.80 -9.54 0.77
N SER A 79 -6.80 -9.66 -0.08
CA SER A 79 -5.52 -10.26 0.27
C SER A 79 -4.35 -9.60 -0.42
N MET A 80 -3.19 -9.69 0.20
CA MET A 80 -1.90 -9.27 -0.33
C MET A 80 -0.97 -10.47 -0.37
N THR A 81 -0.24 -10.63 -1.47
CA THR A 81 0.76 -11.68 -1.63
C THR A 81 2.02 -11.10 -2.24
N ILE A 82 3.17 -11.49 -1.73
CA ILE A 82 4.47 -11.12 -2.28
C ILE A 82 5.24 -12.39 -2.61
N ASN A 83 5.51 -12.57 -3.89
CA ASN A 83 6.28 -13.70 -4.41
C ASN A 83 7.73 -13.28 -4.64
N THR A 84 8.66 -14.10 -4.19
CA THR A 84 10.09 -13.89 -4.46
C THR A 84 10.48 -14.67 -5.69
N ASN A 85 10.96 -13.98 -6.72
CA ASN A 85 11.50 -14.53 -7.93
C ASN A 85 13.02 -14.37 -7.90
N SER A 86 13.75 -15.49 -7.84
CA SER A 86 15.22 -15.49 -7.79
C SER A 86 15.76 -16.51 -8.77
N ASP A 87 16.65 -16.06 -9.65
CA ASP A 87 17.37 -16.91 -10.62
C ASP A 87 18.87 -16.81 -10.37
N ALA A 88 19.45 -17.90 -9.90
CA ALA A 88 20.88 -17.99 -9.63
C ALA A 88 21.72 -17.98 -10.91
N ALA A 89 21.19 -18.47 -12.02
CA ALA A 89 21.92 -18.54 -13.29
C ALA A 89 22.10 -17.14 -13.92
N ASN A 90 21.07 -16.30 -13.79
CA ASN A 90 21.08 -14.93 -14.29
C ASN A 90 21.48 -13.89 -13.23
N GLY A 91 21.63 -14.32 -11.97
CA GLY A 91 21.99 -13.44 -10.86
C GLY A 91 20.92 -12.36 -10.56
N THR A 92 19.65 -12.66 -10.86
CA THR A 92 18.52 -11.72 -10.67
C THR A 92 17.65 -12.14 -9.51
N THR A 93 17.17 -11.15 -8.74
CA THR A 93 16.16 -11.32 -7.70
C THR A 93 15.23 -10.13 -7.70
N PHE A 94 13.94 -10.39 -7.76
CA PHE A 94 12.89 -9.36 -7.66
C PHE A 94 11.66 -9.91 -6.93
N PHE A 95 10.81 -9.01 -6.48
CA PHE A 95 9.61 -9.33 -5.71
C PHE A 95 8.39 -8.89 -6.48
N GLU A 96 7.50 -9.83 -6.72
CA GLU A 96 6.21 -9.60 -7.33
C GLU A 96 5.18 -9.37 -6.23
N GLN A 97 4.64 -8.16 -6.18
CA GLN A 97 3.63 -7.75 -5.23
C GLN A 97 2.26 -7.84 -5.91
N THR A 98 1.35 -8.60 -5.33
CA THR A 98 -0.03 -8.76 -5.82
C THR A 98 -1.00 -8.36 -4.71
N LEU A 99 -1.92 -7.45 -5.03
CA LEU A 99 -2.99 -7.01 -4.14
C LEU A 99 -4.32 -7.32 -4.79
N SER A 100 -5.09 -8.23 -4.19
CA SER A 100 -6.43 -8.58 -4.62
C SER A 100 -7.47 -7.93 -3.72
N LEU A 101 -8.33 -7.10 -4.29
CA LEU A 101 -9.33 -6.31 -3.60
C LEU A 101 -10.73 -6.70 -4.03
N THR A 102 -11.62 -6.79 -3.06
CA THR A 102 -13.06 -6.95 -3.29
C THR A 102 -13.80 -5.81 -2.60
N LEU A 103 -14.37 -4.92 -3.41
CA LEU A 103 -15.15 -3.78 -2.97
C LEU A 103 -16.62 -4.03 -3.24
N GLN A 104 -17.43 -4.03 -2.19
CA GLN A 104 -18.88 -4.24 -2.30
C GLN A 104 -19.59 -2.94 -2.61
N LYS A 105 -20.78 -3.05 -3.25
CA LYS A 105 -21.64 -1.96 -3.67
C LYS A 105 -21.11 -1.24 -4.92
N LEU A 106 -21.98 -1.12 -5.93
CA LEU A 106 -21.70 -0.38 -7.15
C LEU A 106 -22.20 1.06 -7.01
N THR A 107 -21.31 2.03 -7.21
CA THR A 107 -21.64 3.45 -7.26
C THR A 107 -21.03 4.09 -8.50
N VAL A 108 -21.60 5.21 -8.96
CA VAL A 108 -21.06 5.97 -10.11
C VAL A 108 -19.69 6.54 -9.77
N GLN A 109 -19.53 7.03 -8.54
CA GLN A 109 -18.27 7.62 -8.08
C GLN A 109 -17.14 6.60 -8.06
N GLU A 110 -17.36 5.44 -7.40
CA GLU A 110 -16.35 4.38 -7.35
C GLU A 110 -16.03 3.81 -8.74
N THR A 111 -17.01 3.72 -9.64
CA THR A 111 -16.74 3.29 -11.02
C THR A 111 -15.82 4.27 -11.76
N ASN A 112 -15.98 5.57 -11.53
CA ASN A 112 -15.07 6.58 -12.10
C ASN A 112 -13.67 6.50 -11.49
N GLU A 113 -13.56 6.36 -10.17
CA GLU A 113 -12.26 6.19 -9.49
C GLU A 113 -11.52 4.95 -9.98
N LEU A 114 -12.21 3.83 -10.11
CA LEU A 114 -11.64 2.61 -10.67
C LEU A 114 -11.18 2.78 -12.11
N LYS A 115 -11.94 3.48 -12.93
CA LYS A 115 -11.52 3.81 -14.28
C LYS A 115 -10.23 4.62 -14.29
N LEU A 116 -10.10 5.63 -13.43
CA LEU A 116 -8.89 6.43 -13.30
C LEU A 116 -7.72 5.57 -12.81
N MET A 117 -7.95 4.69 -11.87
CA MET A 117 -6.96 3.74 -11.35
C MET A 117 -6.43 2.80 -12.44
N CYS A 118 -7.27 2.35 -13.37
CA CYS A 118 -6.85 1.52 -14.50
C CYS A 118 -5.92 2.24 -15.50
N TYR A 119 -5.94 3.56 -15.53
CA TYR A 119 -5.08 4.37 -16.41
C TYR A 119 -3.84 4.92 -15.71
N ASN A 120 -3.79 4.81 -14.40
CA ASN A 120 -2.71 5.37 -13.60
C ASN A 120 -1.92 4.26 -12.93
N ARG A 121 -0.66 4.57 -12.63
CA ARG A 121 0.19 3.78 -11.76
C ARG A 121 0.08 4.35 -10.36
N VAL A 122 -0.09 3.51 -9.34
CA VAL A 122 -0.35 3.94 -7.97
C VAL A 122 0.64 3.35 -6.99
N GLN A 123 0.90 4.10 -5.92
CA GLN A 123 1.55 3.61 -4.72
C GLN A 123 0.49 3.39 -3.66
N ILE A 124 0.60 2.30 -2.89
CA ILE A 124 -0.50 1.84 -2.05
C ILE A 124 0.02 1.55 -0.66
N PHE A 125 -0.61 2.15 0.35
CA PHE A 125 -0.42 1.72 1.73
C PHE A 125 -1.50 0.72 2.11
N VAL A 126 -1.08 -0.37 2.71
CA VAL A 126 -1.96 -1.47 3.12
C VAL A 126 -1.83 -1.68 4.61
N GLN A 127 -2.94 -1.61 5.32
CA GLN A 127 -3.02 -1.91 6.74
C GLN A 127 -3.59 -3.31 6.96
N ASP A 128 -2.88 -4.15 7.70
CA ASP A 128 -3.33 -5.48 8.08
C ASP A 128 -4.22 -5.46 9.35
N MET A 129 -4.76 -6.62 9.72
CA MET A 129 -5.56 -6.79 10.94
C MET A 129 -4.75 -6.67 12.24
N ASN A 130 -3.41 -6.70 12.15
CA ASN A 130 -2.51 -6.48 13.30
C ASN A 130 -2.04 -5.02 13.39
N ASP A 131 -2.68 -4.14 12.59
CA ASP A 131 -2.35 -2.73 12.48
C ASP A 131 -0.93 -2.43 11.96
N ASN A 132 -0.28 -3.37 11.27
CA ASN A 132 0.93 -3.06 10.53
C ASN A 132 0.57 -2.37 9.21
N VAL A 133 1.36 -1.39 8.83
CA VAL A 133 1.19 -0.67 7.57
C VAL A 133 2.36 -0.95 6.65
N PHE A 134 2.06 -1.33 5.44
CA PHE A 134 3.02 -1.67 4.39
C PHE A 134 2.87 -0.72 3.22
N LEU A 135 3.98 -0.31 2.63
CA LEU A 135 3.99 0.42 1.36
C LEU A 135 4.34 -0.55 0.23
N LEU A 136 3.46 -0.61 -0.76
CA LEU A 136 3.60 -1.37 -1.99
C LEU A 136 3.86 -0.43 -3.17
N GLY A 137 4.58 -0.94 -4.19
CA GLY A 137 4.88 -0.16 -5.39
C GLY A 137 5.82 1.02 -5.12
N PHE A 138 6.84 0.83 -4.28
CA PHE A 138 7.71 1.91 -3.83
C PHE A 138 8.49 2.58 -4.99
N ASN A 139 9.15 1.79 -5.84
CA ASN A 139 9.96 2.32 -6.94
C ASN A 139 9.22 2.36 -8.27
N ASN A 140 8.48 1.29 -8.58
CA ASN A 140 7.87 1.12 -9.89
C ASN A 140 6.37 1.41 -9.88
N GLY A 141 5.75 1.47 -8.70
CA GLY A 141 4.31 1.56 -8.57
C GLY A 141 3.61 0.23 -8.84
N MET A 142 2.30 0.23 -8.66
CA MET A 142 1.43 -0.90 -8.97
C MET A 142 0.45 -0.51 -10.07
N ASP A 143 0.26 -1.42 -11.02
CA ASP A 143 -0.70 -1.28 -12.11
C ASP A 143 -1.87 -2.25 -11.90
N VAL A 144 -3.06 -1.89 -12.37
CA VAL A 144 -4.21 -2.81 -12.40
C VAL A 144 -3.96 -3.89 -13.44
N SER A 145 -3.80 -5.13 -12.99
CA SER A 145 -3.58 -6.30 -13.86
C SER A 145 -4.87 -6.95 -14.34
N GLY A 146 -5.95 -6.79 -13.58
CA GLY A 146 -7.25 -7.35 -13.91
C GLY A 146 -8.34 -6.87 -12.96
N GLY A 147 -9.57 -7.17 -13.32
CA GLY A 147 -10.71 -6.85 -12.47
C GLY A 147 -12.04 -7.23 -13.10
N THR A 148 -13.07 -7.34 -12.28
CA THR A 148 -14.44 -7.60 -12.73
C THR A 148 -15.41 -6.71 -11.98
N ILE A 149 -16.47 -6.33 -12.68
CA ILE A 149 -17.63 -5.63 -12.10
C ILE A 149 -18.81 -6.59 -12.17
N VAL A 150 -19.39 -6.90 -11.02
CA VAL A 150 -20.47 -7.88 -10.93
C VAL A 150 -21.70 -7.31 -10.24
N THR A 151 -22.88 -7.66 -10.74
CA THR A 151 -24.16 -7.29 -10.12
C THR A 151 -24.80 -8.46 -9.37
N GLY A 152 -24.23 -9.67 -9.53
CA GLY A 152 -24.88 -10.90 -9.07
C GLY A 152 -26.11 -11.30 -9.89
N ALA A 153 -26.51 -12.54 -9.84
CA ALA A 153 -27.72 -13.08 -10.47
C ALA A 153 -28.83 -13.36 -9.44
N ALA A 154 -28.45 -13.84 -8.26
CA ALA A 154 -29.38 -14.10 -7.15
C ALA A 154 -29.28 -13.01 -6.08
N LYS A 155 -30.29 -12.93 -5.20
CA LYS A 155 -30.36 -11.92 -4.14
C LYS A 155 -29.23 -12.02 -3.10
N GLY A 156 -28.59 -13.17 -2.99
CA GLY A 156 -27.46 -13.42 -2.08
C GLY A 156 -26.09 -13.23 -2.73
N ASP A 157 -26.04 -12.96 -4.03
CA ASP A 157 -24.78 -12.81 -4.76
C ASP A 157 -24.12 -11.46 -4.45
N MET A 158 -22.81 -11.43 -4.60
CA MET A 158 -22.03 -10.21 -4.44
C MET A 158 -22.35 -9.22 -5.55
N THR A 159 -22.56 -7.97 -5.18
CA THR A 159 -22.59 -6.82 -6.08
C THR A 159 -21.42 -5.92 -5.75
N GLY A 160 -20.54 -5.64 -6.73
CA GLY A 160 -19.34 -4.85 -6.46
C GLY A 160 -18.25 -5.04 -7.51
N TYR A 161 -17.02 -4.77 -7.07
CA TYR A 161 -15.82 -4.81 -7.89
C TYR A 161 -14.83 -5.80 -7.30
N THR A 162 -14.16 -6.57 -8.17
CA THR A 162 -12.94 -7.29 -7.83
C THR A 162 -11.83 -6.70 -8.66
N ILE A 163 -10.72 -6.32 -8.03
CA ILE A 163 -9.58 -5.67 -8.69
C ILE A 163 -8.33 -6.38 -8.25
N GLU A 164 -7.44 -6.63 -9.20
CA GLU A 164 -6.11 -7.13 -8.93
C GLU A 164 -5.09 -6.08 -9.39
N LEU A 165 -4.23 -5.67 -8.45
CA LEU A 165 -3.10 -4.79 -8.72
C LEU A 165 -1.81 -5.60 -8.58
N ARG A 166 -0.87 -5.34 -9.49
CA ARG A 166 0.41 -6.03 -9.54
C ARG A 166 1.53 -5.04 -9.73
N GLY A 167 2.63 -5.26 -9.01
CA GLY A 167 3.87 -4.51 -9.15
C GLY A 167 5.07 -5.43 -9.01
N GLU A 168 6.17 -5.10 -9.68
CA GLU A 168 7.45 -5.79 -9.56
C GLU A 168 8.46 -4.83 -8.97
N GLU A 169 9.06 -5.22 -7.84
CA GLU A 169 9.94 -4.37 -7.07
C GLU A 169 11.26 -5.08 -6.74
N LYS A 170 12.29 -4.28 -6.49
CA LYS A 170 13.58 -4.77 -6.02
C LYS A 170 13.54 -5.26 -4.56
N GLU A 171 12.65 -4.66 -3.77
CA GLU A 171 12.48 -4.96 -2.35
C GLU A 171 11.07 -5.53 -2.12
N PRO A 172 10.88 -6.41 -1.12
CA PRO A 172 9.59 -7.08 -0.93
C PRO A 172 8.46 -6.11 -0.56
N MET A 173 8.69 -5.22 0.38
CA MET A 173 7.78 -4.17 0.83
C MET A 173 8.49 -3.31 1.87
N TYR A 174 7.95 -2.13 2.14
CA TYR A 174 8.43 -1.29 3.23
C TYR A 174 7.39 -1.22 4.34
N PHE A 175 7.84 -1.43 5.57
CA PHE A 175 7.02 -1.20 6.75
C PHE A 175 6.99 0.27 7.07
N ILE A 176 5.85 0.78 7.46
CA ILE A 176 5.72 2.10 8.05
C ILE A 176 5.90 1.95 9.56
N LYS A 177 6.76 2.77 10.15
CA LYS A 177 6.92 2.78 11.60
C LYS A 177 5.63 3.25 12.23
N LYS A 178 5.01 2.35 12.96
CA LYS A 178 3.75 2.60 13.67
C LYS A 178 3.99 3.57 14.81
N THR A 179 3.13 4.55 14.93
CA THR A 179 3.04 5.39 16.11
C THR A 179 1.78 5.06 16.88
N ASN A 180 1.85 5.13 18.21
CA ASN A 180 0.72 4.85 19.10
C ASN A 180 -0.26 6.04 19.17
N GLY A 181 -0.56 6.66 18.03
CA GLY A 181 -1.47 7.79 17.93
C GLY A 181 -2.91 7.37 17.69
N SER A 182 -3.85 8.20 18.09
CA SER A 182 -5.28 8.11 17.82
C SER A 182 -5.80 9.40 17.16
N GLY A 183 -4.97 10.03 16.34
CA GLY A 183 -5.31 11.26 15.61
C GLY A 183 -6.21 11.03 14.40
N THR A 184 -6.61 12.11 13.75
CA THR A 184 -7.42 12.11 12.53
C THR A 184 -6.70 11.48 11.34
N ASP A 185 -5.36 11.49 11.35
CA ASP A 185 -4.49 11.02 10.28
C ASP A 185 -3.88 9.64 10.56
N TYR A 186 -4.41 8.93 11.58
CA TYR A 186 -4.00 7.56 11.87
C TYR A 186 -4.18 6.65 10.65
N PRO A 187 -3.21 5.81 10.28
CA PRO A 187 -1.96 5.42 10.97
C PRO A 187 -0.73 6.29 10.65
N PHE A 188 -0.90 7.44 10.06
CA PHE A 188 0.18 8.31 9.56
C PHE A 188 0.46 9.53 10.44
N ASP A 189 -0.11 9.61 11.64
CA ASP A 189 -0.07 10.76 12.55
C ASP A 189 1.32 11.36 12.85
N GLN A 190 2.39 10.67 12.50
CA GLN A 190 3.75 11.14 12.75
C GLN A 190 4.63 11.12 11.49
N LEU A 191 4.03 10.97 10.31
CA LEU A 191 4.78 10.98 9.06
C LEU A 191 5.00 12.40 8.50
N GLY A 192 4.47 13.40 9.12
CA GLY A 192 4.70 14.80 8.82
C GLY A 192 4.75 15.59 10.12
N ASP A 193 5.85 16.27 10.38
CA ASP A 193 6.00 17.20 11.52
C ASP A 193 5.51 18.61 11.15
N ALA A 194 4.81 18.73 10.04
CA ALA A 194 4.23 19.97 9.58
C ALA A 194 2.75 19.73 9.26
N ASP A 195 1.91 20.44 9.93
CA ASP A 195 0.44 20.42 9.97
C ASP A 195 -0.31 20.42 8.60
N ASP A 196 0.37 20.27 7.46
CA ASP A 196 -0.22 20.48 6.14
C ASP A 196 0.22 19.48 5.04
N GLU A 197 1.03 18.46 5.30
CA GLU A 197 1.62 17.65 4.21
C GLU A 197 0.82 16.38 3.85
N LEU A 198 -0.11 15.92 4.67
CA LEU A 198 -0.90 14.72 4.43
C LEU A 198 -2.39 15.00 4.58
N THR A 199 -3.18 14.68 3.57
CA THR A 199 -4.64 14.73 3.63
C THR A 199 -5.22 13.35 3.36
N ILE A 200 -5.99 12.81 4.32
CA ILE A 200 -6.73 11.56 4.16
C ILE A 200 -8.16 11.88 3.76
N VAL A 201 -8.56 11.42 2.59
CA VAL A 201 -9.92 11.53 2.09
C VAL A 201 -10.62 10.18 2.33
N SER A 202 -11.62 10.19 3.21
CA SER A 202 -12.54 9.06 3.43
C SER A 202 -13.85 9.35 2.73
N GLY A 203 -14.37 8.36 1.99
CA GLY A 203 -15.64 8.45 1.27
C GLY A 203 -16.88 8.47 2.20
#